data_f85eaafaf4e4084b51ccbaec380ee432
#
_entry.id   f85eaafaf4e4084b51ccbaec380ee432
#
_cell.length_a   1.000
_cell.length_b   1.000
_cell.length_c   1.000
_cell.angle_alpha   90.00
_cell.angle_beta   90.00
_cell.angle_gamma   90.00
#
_symmetry.space_group_name_H-M   'P 1'
#
loop_
_entity.id
_entity.type
_entity.pdbx_description
1 polymer ?
#
loop_
_entity_poly.entity_id
_entity_poly.type
_entity_poly.pdbx_seq_one_letter_code
_entity_poly.pdbx_strand_id
1 'polypeptide(L)'
;MECIFVYTFGGYCSGETTDPRDPVDVHVLDTQNFRWTKLNPCYMHEDAVCSLQEIHAKSAGSEKLGGTVPFQRYGHTAVEYDGKAYVWGGRNDDYGACNMLHEYDPEKNLWRKLEIKGFIPPARDGHTACIWNHQMYVFGGFEEDTQRFSQETYAFDFATATWRQIHTSGTAPLWRDFHTASVIDGVMYIFGGRSDHNGQVGDEHLFHTTQDLYDDSLMALDLETQEWTKVEARSPCRPGGRRSHSTWVHGGKMYMFGGYLGTRNKHYNELYCFDPKEESWSVIDVRGTYPTARRRHCSVISSGKVYIFGGTMPNPSTCHPLASPNAFNGNISPSGLSDLSDLHVLDFLPSLKMLAMRTIISDPAHSPSQMFASLSNELPADLRYEMYCQVAPNNVASSGPFRMDQSG
;
A
#
# COMPACT_ATOMS: atom_id res chain seq x y z
N MET A 1 -14.91 -21.94 -4.28
CA MET A 1 -14.12 -20.91 -3.56
C MET A 1 -13.79 -19.87 -4.60
N GLU A 2 -14.24 -18.63 -4.42
CA GLU A 2 -13.89 -17.56 -5.36
C GLU A 2 -12.38 -17.31 -5.28
N CYS A 3 -11.72 -17.27 -6.45
CA CYS A 3 -10.33 -16.87 -6.54
C CYS A 3 -10.23 -15.37 -6.23
N ILE A 4 -9.48 -15.01 -5.21
CA ILE A 4 -9.24 -13.62 -4.85
C ILE A 4 -7.83 -13.25 -5.29
N PHE A 5 -7.73 -12.15 -5.99
CA PHE A 5 -6.47 -11.62 -6.48
C PHE A 5 -6.16 -10.27 -5.82
N VAL A 6 -4.89 -10.09 -5.43
CA VAL A 6 -4.39 -8.80 -4.95
C VAL A 6 -3.49 -8.21 -6.02
N TYR A 7 -3.83 -7.02 -6.49
CA TYR A 7 -3.05 -6.29 -7.49
C TYR A 7 -2.17 -5.25 -6.83
N THR A 8 -0.96 -5.06 -7.34
CA THR A 8 -0.04 -4.01 -6.92
C THR A 8 0.43 -3.20 -8.11
N PHE A 9 0.61 -1.91 -7.91
CA PHE A 9 0.97 -0.95 -8.95
C PHE A 9 2.17 -0.14 -8.51
N GLY A 10 3.28 -0.20 -9.26
CA GLY A 10 4.48 0.58 -8.98
C GLY A 10 5.10 0.34 -7.61
N GLY A 11 5.65 1.40 -7.06
CA GLY A 11 6.40 1.42 -5.80
C GLY A 11 7.83 1.87 -6.02
N TYR A 12 8.63 1.80 -4.95
CA TYR A 12 10.05 2.14 -4.97
C TYR A 12 10.85 0.97 -4.42
N CYS A 13 11.89 0.57 -5.15
CA CYS A 13 12.87 -0.41 -4.70
C CYS A 13 14.27 0.22 -4.78
N SER A 14 15.01 0.16 -3.68
CA SER A 14 16.38 0.71 -3.66
C SER A 14 17.33 -0.17 -4.44
N GLY A 15 18.04 0.44 -5.40
CA GLY A 15 19.07 -0.23 -6.20
C GLY A 15 18.57 -0.86 -7.50
N GLU A 16 17.30 -0.76 -7.85
CA GLU A 16 16.82 -1.00 -9.19
C GLU A 16 16.97 0.27 -10.05
N THR A 17 17.65 0.13 -11.19
CA THR A 17 17.69 1.17 -12.22
C THR A 17 16.58 0.88 -13.23
N THR A 18 15.36 1.32 -12.93
CA THR A 18 14.28 1.34 -13.90
C THR A 18 14.34 2.64 -14.68
N ASP A 19 14.05 2.61 -15.99
CA ASP A 19 13.84 3.85 -16.73
C ASP A 19 12.59 4.53 -16.14
N PRO A 20 12.69 5.76 -15.66
CA PRO A 20 11.53 6.48 -15.09
C PRO A 20 10.37 6.66 -16.08
N ARG A 21 10.62 6.45 -17.38
CA ARG A 21 9.60 6.45 -18.44
C ARG A 21 8.91 5.11 -18.61
N ASP A 22 9.42 4.06 -17.99
CA ASP A 22 8.79 2.75 -18.08
C ASP A 22 7.38 2.79 -17.49
N PRO A 23 6.44 2.04 -18.08
CA PRO A 23 5.12 1.87 -17.51
C PRO A 23 5.18 1.35 -16.09
N VAL A 24 4.23 1.76 -15.25
CA VAL A 24 4.11 1.25 -13.89
C VAL A 24 3.99 -0.28 -13.91
N ASP A 25 4.80 -0.94 -13.10
CA ASP A 25 4.74 -2.38 -12.93
C ASP A 25 3.40 -2.80 -12.30
N VAL A 26 2.81 -3.83 -12.86
CA VAL A 26 1.60 -4.46 -12.33
C VAL A 26 1.93 -5.90 -11.93
N HIS A 27 1.70 -6.22 -10.68
CA HIS A 27 1.81 -7.60 -10.19
C HIS A 27 0.49 -8.04 -9.59
N VAL A 28 0.21 -9.32 -9.72
CA VAL A 28 -0.95 -9.97 -9.14
C VAL A 28 -0.52 -11.10 -8.22
N LEU A 29 -1.08 -11.12 -7.01
CA LEU A 29 -0.96 -12.23 -6.07
C LEU A 29 -2.22 -13.09 -6.16
N ASP A 30 -2.04 -14.36 -6.49
CA ASP A 30 -3.06 -15.37 -6.29
C ASP A 30 -3.08 -15.75 -4.80
N THR A 31 -4.17 -15.45 -4.11
CA THR A 31 -4.28 -15.67 -2.66
C THR A 31 -4.56 -17.12 -2.27
N GLN A 32 -4.79 -18.02 -3.23
CA GLN A 32 -4.96 -19.45 -2.98
C GLN A 32 -3.61 -20.16 -2.87
N ASN A 33 -2.67 -19.82 -3.76
CA ASN A 33 -1.37 -20.45 -3.82
C ASN A 33 -0.21 -19.54 -3.40
N PHE A 34 -0.49 -18.29 -3.05
CA PHE A 34 0.47 -17.25 -2.63
C PHE A 34 1.56 -16.97 -3.67
N ARG A 35 1.22 -17.03 -4.96
CA ARG A 35 2.15 -16.77 -6.04
C ARG A 35 1.94 -15.40 -6.65
N TRP A 36 3.04 -14.68 -6.82
CA TRP A 36 3.09 -13.44 -7.55
C TRP A 36 3.35 -13.67 -9.03
N THR A 37 2.65 -12.93 -9.86
CA THR A 37 2.87 -12.89 -11.31
C THR A 37 2.99 -11.44 -11.75
N LYS A 38 4.04 -11.11 -12.52
CA LYS A 38 4.15 -9.81 -13.19
C LYS A 38 3.27 -9.83 -14.43
N LEU A 39 2.41 -8.85 -14.56
CA LEU A 39 1.52 -8.69 -15.72
C LEU A 39 2.15 -7.71 -16.72
N ASN A 40 1.81 -7.90 -17.99
CA ASN A 40 2.12 -6.98 -19.08
C ASN A 40 0.81 -6.38 -19.59
N PRO A 41 0.35 -5.25 -19.02
CA PRO A 41 -0.93 -4.66 -19.40
C PRO A 41 -0.91 -4.14 -20.84
N CYS A 42 -2.07 -4.20 -21.49
CA CYS A 42 -2.33 -3.51 -22.74
C CYS A 42 -2.68 -2.04 -22.47
N TYR A 43 -2.62 -1.22 -23.51
CA TYR A 43 -2.91 0.20 -23.46
C TYR A 43 -3.92 0.58 -24.56
N MET A 44 -4.89 1.42 -24.20
CA MET A 44 -5.78 2.00 -25.22
C MET A 44 -5.07 3.20 -25.86
N HIS A 45 -4.76 3.08 -27.14
CA HIS A 45 -4.57 4.25 -28.00
C HIS A 45 -5.95 4.69 -28.50
N GLU A 46 -6.16 5.98 -28.80
CA GLU A 46 -7.47 6.50 -29.24
C GLU A 46 -8.09 5.72 -30.39
N ASP A 47 -7.31 4.92 -31.14
CA ASP A 47 -7.77 4.12 -32.30
C ASP A 47 -7.36 2.65 -32.30
N ALA A 48 -6.64 2.11 -31.32
CA ALA A 48 -6.23 0.69 -31.30
C ALA A 48 -5.64 0.24 -29.95
N VAL A 49 -5.81 -1.05 -29.64
CA VAL A 49 -5.06 -1.75 -28.58
C VAL A 49 -3.64 -2.01 -29.10
N CYS A 50 -2.64 -1.32 -28.56
CA CYS A 50 -1.24 -1.50 -28.94
C CYS A 50 -0.47 -2.36 -27.92
N SER A 51 0.40 -3.24 -28.41
CA SER A 51 1.35 -3.97 -27.56
C SER A 51 2.51 -3.07 -27.10
N LEU A 52 3.13 -3.39 -25.95
CA LEU A 52 4.32 -2.69 -25.44
C LEU A 52 5.44 -2.55 -26.47
N GLN A 53 5.65 -3.57 -27.33
CA GLN A 53 6.66 -3.57 -28.36
C GLN A 53 6.43 -2.49 -29.45
N GLU A 54 5.16 -2.22 -29.79
CA GLU A 54 4.80 -1.16 -30.74
C GLU A 54 4.97 0.24 -30.15
N ILE A 55 4.79 0.38 -28.83
CA ILE A 55 4.99 1.64 -28.09
C ILE A 55 6.47 2.00 -28.05
N HIS A 56 7.36 1.05 -27.74
CA HIS A 56 8.81 1.27 -27.75
C HIS A 56 9.34 1.63 -29.13
N ALA A 57 8.79 1.08 -30.19
CA ALA A 57 9.18 1.42 -31.57
C ALA A 57 8.75 2.85 -32.01
N LYS A 58 7.70 3.39 -31.40
CA LYS A 58 7.17 4.73 -31.71
C LYS A 58 7.68 5.83 -30.78
N SER A 59 8.43 5.50 -29.72
CA SER A 59 8.82 6.43 -28.65
C SER A 59 9.98 7.40 -28.97
N ALA A 60 10.35 7.56 -30.22
CA ALA A 60 11.28 8.63 -30.64
C ALA A 60 10.70 10.06 -30.46
N GLY A 61 9.46 10.21 -29.95
CA GLY A 61 8.82 11.48 -29.61
C GLY A 61 8.18 11.40 -28.22
N SER A 62 8.92 11.85 -27.21
CA SER A 62 8.66 11.66 -25.77
C SER A 62 7.36 12.25 -25.21
N GLU A 63 6.63 13.07 -25.96
CA GLU A 63 5.46 13.81 -25.45
C GLU A 63 4.14 13.01 -25.44
N LYS A 64 4.02 11.91 -26.20
CA LYS A 64 2.74 11.21 -26.38
C LYS A 64 2.49 10.01 -25.46
N LEU A 65 3.52 9.45 -24.84
CA LEU A 65 3.37 8.29 -23.93
C LEU A 65 2.86 8.69 -22.53
N GLY A 66 3.17 9.89 -22.05
CA GLY A 66 2.84 10.37 -20.72
C GLY A 66 1.34 10.51 -20.41
N GLY A 67 0.48 10.20 -21.35
CA GLY A 67 -0.96 10.39 -21.21
C GLY A 67 -1.78 9.16 -20.91
N THR A 68 -1.47 8.01 -21.47
CA THR A 68 -2.36 6.83 -21.46
C THR A 68 -2.07 5.82 -20.38
N VAL A 69 -0.84 5.78 -19.89
CA VAL A 69 -0.33 4.81 -18.91
C VAL A 69 0.36 5.55 -17.78
N PRO A 70 0.17 5.12 -16.52
CA PRO A 70 0.98 5.68 -15.45
C PRO A 70 2.45 5.25 -15.64
N PHE A 71 3.38 6.21 -15.49
CA PHE A 71 4.81 5.89 -15.37
C PHE A 71 5.11 5.23 -14.02
N GLN A 72 6.28 4.60 -13.92
CA GLN A 72 6.84 4.16 -12.65
C GLN A 72 6.83 5.30 -11.64
N ARG A 73 6.23 5.03 -10.49
CA ARG A 73 5.98 6.02 -9.45
C ARG A 73 5.83 5.40 -8.08
N TYR A 74 5.99 6.22 -7.07
CA TYR A 74 5.73 5.89 -5.67
C TYR A 74 4.94 7.01 -4.98
N GLY A 75 4.44 6.76 -3.78
CA GLY A 75 3.63 7.73 -3.04
C GLY A 75 2.26 8.03 -3.67
N HIS A 76 1.85 7.24 -4.67
CA HIS A 76 0.50 7.27 -5.23
C HIS A 76 -0.47 6.48 -4.37
N THR A 77 -1.75 6.62 -4.66
CA THR A 77 -2.81 5.79 -4.11
C THR A 77 -3.45 4.93 -5.19
N ALA A 78 -3.88 3.74 -4.80
CA ALA A 78 -4.70 2.86 -5.62
C ALA A 78 -5.94 2.47 -4.82
N VAL A 79 -7.12 2.63 -5.40
CA VAL A 79 -8.40 2.25 -4.80
C VAL A 79 -9.17 1.35 -5.75
N GLU A 80 -9.92 0.41 -5.18
CA GLU A 80 -10.83 -0.43 -5.95
C GLU A 80 -12.21 0.23 -5.98
N TYR A 81 -12.82 0.28 -7.16
CA TYR A 81 -14.20 0.69 -7.35
C TYR A 81 -14.80 0.00 -8.57
N ASP A 82 -15.95 -0.66 -8.39
CA ASP A 82 -16.70 -1.36 -9.45
C ASP A 82 -15.84 -2.34 -10.25
N GLY A 83 -15.06 -3.18 -9.54
CA GLY A 83 -14.20 -4.22 -10.12
C GLY A 83 -12.95 -3.70 -10.85
N LYS A 84 -12.63 -2.42 -10.73
CA LYS A 84 -11.46 -1.80 -11.35
C LYS A 84 -10.58 -1.12 -10.31
N ALA A 85 -9.30 -0.94 -10.65
CA ALA A 85 -8.38 -0.16 -9.82
C ALA A 85 -8.20 1.24 -10.39
N TYR A 86 -8.23 2.24 -9.53
CA TYR A 86 -8.00 3.64 -9.87
C TYR A 86 -6.73 4.12 -9.20
N VAL A 87 -5.75 4.52 -10.00
CA VAL A 87 -4.44 5.00 -9.56
C VAL A 87 -4.35 6.50 -9.79
N TRP A 88 -4.10 7.24 -8.70
CA TRP A 88 -4.01 8.70 -8.75
C TRP A 88 -2.76 9.22 -8.03
N GLY A 89 -2.19 10.31 -8.56
CA GLY A 89 -1.08 11.02 -7.95
C GLY A 89 0.21 10.21 -7.91
N GLY A 90 1.03 10.47 -6.89
CA GLY A 90 2.36 9.92 -6.74
C GLY A 90 3.41 10.67 -7.52
N ARG A 91 4.67 10.34 -7.29
CA ARG A 91 5.81 11.00 -7.91
C ARG A 91 6.76 10.02 -8.57
N ASN A 92 7.53 10.57 -9.47
CA ASN A 92 8.70 9.98 -10.08
C ASN A 92 9.86 10.96 -9.88
N ASP A 93 11.09 10.48 -9.62
CA ASP A 93 12.20 11.36 -9.29
C ASP A 93 12.64 12.26 -10.46
N ASP A 94 12.37 11.85 -11.72
CA ASP A 94 12.72 12.63 -12.91
C ASP A 94 11.60 13.58 -13.38
N TYR A 95 10.33 13.19 -13.15
CA TYR A 95 9.17 13.95 -13.66
C TYR A 95 8.35 14.64 -12.57
N GLY A 96 8.75 14.46 -11.29
CA GLY A 96 8.03 15.02 -10.16
C GLY A 96 6.68 14.33 -9.89
N ALA A 97 5.81 15.02 -9.16
CA ALA A 97 4.49 14.52 -8.83
C ALA A 97 3.50 14.71 -9.99
N CYS A 98 2.42 13.92 -9.98
CA CYS A 98 1.37 14.04 -10.98
C CYS A 98 -0.03 14.15 -10.35
N ASN A 99 -1.02 14.55 -11.16
CA ASN A 99 -2.43 14.63 -10.78
C ASN A 99 -3.35 13.96 -11.82
N MET A 100 -2.80 13.02 -12.58
CA MET A 100 -3.56 12.21 -13.53
C MET A 100 -4.24 11.05 -12.83
N LEU A 101 -5.44 10.70 -13.29
CA LEU A 101 -6.20 9.55 -12.83
C LEU A 101 -6.20 8.47 -13.92
N HIS A 102 -5.74 7.28 -13.57
CA HIS A 102 -5.73 6.11 -14.44
C HIS A 102 -6.63 5.02 -13.89
N GLU A 103 -7.36 4.38 -14.77
CA GLU A 103 -8.17 3.19 -14.51
C GLU A 103 -7.44 1.96 -15.04
N TYR A 104 -7.36 0.90 -14.23
CA TYR A 104 -6.91 -0.41 -14.64
C TYR A 104 -8.06 -1.39 -14.58
N ASP A 105 -8.35 -2.03 -15.70
CA ASP A 105 -9.34 -3.10 -15.83
C ASP A 105 -8.61 -4.46 -15.69
N PRO A 106 -8.76 -5.17 -14.57
CA PRO A 106 -8.06 -6.43 -14.34
C PRO A 106 -8.55 -7.58 -15.23
N GLU A 107 -9.81 -7.56 -15.67
CA GLU A 107 -10.35 -8.59 -16.56
C GLU A 107 -9.73 -8.50 -17.95
N LYS A 108 -9.50 -7.28 -18.42
CA LYS A 108 -8.90 -7.02 -19.73
C LYS A 108 -7.40 -6.85 -19.69
N ASN A 109 -6.82 -6.74 -18.48
CA ASN A 109 -5.43 -6.37 -18.27
C ASN A 109 -5.06 -5.08 -19.02
N LEU A 110 -5.85 -4.02 -18.79
CA LEU A 110 -5.86 -2.83 -19.64
C LEU A 110 -5.84 -1.55 -18.82
N TRP A 111 -4.94 -0.62 -19.18
CA TRP A 111 -4.92 0.76 -18.67
C TRP A 111 -5.73 1.72 -19.52
N ARG A 112 -6.36 2.66 -18.86
CA ARG A 112 -7.02 3.81 -19.48
C ARG A 112 -6.75 5.07 -18.64
N LYS A 113 -6.33 6.17 -19.28
CA LYS A 113 -6.35 7.49 -18.65
C LYS A 113 -7.77 8.01 -18.67
N LEU A 114 -8.25 8.57 -17.57
CA LEU A 114 -9.58 9.17 -17.50
C LEU A 114 -9.54 10.65 -17.88
N GLU A 115 -10.53 11.06 -18.64
CA GLU A 115 -10.85 12.47 -18.90
C GLU A 115 -11.57 13.04 -17.67
N ILE A 116 -10.84 13.76 -16.83
CA ILE A 116 -11.32 14.30 -15.56
C ILE A 116 -11.66 15.79 -15.69
N LYS A 117 -12.64 16.24 -14.92
CA LYS A 117 -13.19 17.62 -14.93
C LYS A 117 -13.22 18.20 -13.53
N GLY A 118 -13.61 19.48 -13.44
CA GLY A 118 -13.82 20.18 -12.18
C GLY A 118 -12.54 20.71 -11.55
N PHE A 119 -12.51 20.80 -10.24
CA PHE A 119 -11.38 21.31 -9.48
C PHE A 119 -10.39 20.17 -9.21
N ILE A 120 -9.52 19.90 -10.16
CA ILE A 120 -8.52 18.84 -10.08
C ILE A 120 -7.51 19.19 -8.98
N PRO A 121 -7.24 18.29 -8.00
CA PRO A 121 -6.24 18.56 -6.97
C PRO A 121 -4.86 18.79 -7.60
N PRO A 122 -4.03 19.69 -7.05
CA PRO A 122 -2.63 19.84 -7.45
C PRO A 122 -1.85 18.53 -7.38
N ALA A 123 -0.85 18.38 -8.24
CA ALA A 123 0.03 17.22 -8.28
C ALA A 123 0.69 16.99 -6.92
N ARG A 124 0.62 15.75 -6.42
CA ARG A 124 1.07 15.40 -5.06
C ARG A 124 1.43 13.94 -4.88
N ASP A 125 2.22 13.68 -3.87
CA ASP A 125 2.52 12.33 -3.38
C ASP A 125 2.27 12.22 -1.87
N GLY A 126 2.28 10.99 -1.34
CA GLY A 126 2.10 10.75 0.09
C GLY A 126 0.72 11.12 0.65
N HIS A 127 -0.26 11.37 -0.23
CA HIS A 127 -1.66 11.57 0.12
C HIS A 127 -2.34 10.23 0.44
N THR A 128 -3.57 10.30 0.93
CA THR A 128 -4.45 9.14 1.11
C THR A 128 -5.67 9.23 0.23
N ALA A 129 -6.24 8.07 -0.14
CA ALA A 129 -7.50 7.96 -0.84
C ALA A 129 -8.39 6.89 -0.22
N CYS A 130 -9.68 7.19 -0.07
CA CYS A 130 -10.71 6.28 0.41
C CYS A 130 -11.95 6.35 -0.46
N ILE A 131 -12.71 5.26 -0.54
CA ILE A 131 -13.99 5.23 -1.23
C ILE A 131 -15.13 5.33 -0.21
N TRP A 132 -16.08 6.22 -0.48
CA TRP A 132 -17.34 6.29 0.21
C TRP A 132 -18.43 6.84 -0.70
N ASN A 133 -19.62 6.23 -0.66
CA ASN A 133 -20.81 6.66 -1.41
C ASN A 133 -20.52 7.02 -2.87
N HIS A 134 -19.87 6.09 -3.62
CA HIS A 134 -19.50 6.23 -5.03
C HIS A 134 -18.57 7.41 -5.35
N GLN A 135 -17.83 7.89 -4.37
CA GLN A 135 -16.80 8.93 -4.53
C GLN A 135 -15.47 8.48 -3.94
N MET A 136 -14.38 8.92 -4.57
CA MET A 136 -13.03 8.78 -4.02
C MET A 136 -12.65 10.07 -3.30
N TYR A 137 -12.44 10.00 -1.99
CA TYR A 137 -11.96 11.10 -1.17
C TYR A 137 -10.44 11.05 -1.06
N VAL A 138 -9.80 12.19 -1.32
CA VAL A 138 -8.34 12.38 -1.21
C VAL A 138 -8.06 13.43 -0.16
N PHE A 139 -7.10 13.14 0.74
CA PHE A 139 -6.68 14.07 1.79
C PHE A 139 -5.17 14.20 1.84
N GLY A 140 -4.68 15.43 2.06
CA GLY A 140 -3.29 15.73 2.38
C GLY A 140 -2.31 15.42 1.26
N GLY A 141 -1.11 15.03 1.64
CA GLY A 141 0.03 14.78 0.76
C GLY A 141 0.97 15.98 0.64
N PHE A 142 2.05 15.80 -0.12
CA PHE A 142 3.00 16.85 -0.46
C PHE A 142 2.73 17.35 -1.89
N GLU A 143 2.52 18.63 -2.03
CA GLU A 143 2.27 19.30 -3.32
C GLU A 143 3.58 19.76 -3.93
N GLU A 144 3.87 19.27 -5.15
CA GLU A 144 5.12 19.56 -5.86
C GLU A 144 5.26 21.03 -6.23
N ASP A 145 4.23 21.64 -6.84
CA ASP A 145 4.31 23.00 -7.37
C ASP A 145 4.48 24.06 -6.27
N THR A 146 3.88 23.84 -5.12
CA THR A 146 3.91 24.77 -3.99
C THR A 146 4.93 24.40 -2.92
N GLN A 147 5.57 23.23 -3.06
CA GLN A 147 6.55 22.70 -2.11
C GLN A 147 6.04 22.73 -0.67
N ARG A 148 4.79 22.28 -0.44
CA ARG A 148 4.14 22.30 0.85
C ARG A 148 3.39 21.01 1.17
N PHE A 149 3.22 20.73 2.44
CA PHE A 149 2.22 19.75 2.88
C PHE A 149 0.81 20.31 2.71
N SER A 150 -0.14 19.44 2.41
CA SER A 150 -1.55 19.76 2.22
C SER A 150 -2.39 19.28 3.40
N GLN A 151 -3.49 19.98 3.66
CA GLN A 151 -4.56 19.56 4.58
C GLN A 151 -5.93 19.62 3.91
N GLU A 152 -5.96 19.87 2.61
CA GLU A 152 -7.19 19.98 1.85
C GLU A 152 -7.77 18.59 1.58
N THR A 153 -9.09 18.55 1.54
CA THR A 153 -9.88 17.37 1.17
C THR A 153 -10.49 17.57 -0.20
N TYR A 154 -10.42 16.55 -1.03
CA TYR A 154 -11.04 16.54 -2.36
C TYR A 154 -11.90 15.30 -2.52
N ALA A 155 -12.91 15.38 -3.39
CA ALA A 155 -13.70 14.22 -3.78
C ALA A 155 -13.80 14.13 -5.30
N PHE A 156 -13.63 12.91 -5.81
CA PHE A 156 -13.86 12.55 -7.21
C PHE A 156 -15.13 11.73 -7.31
N ASP A 157 -16.05 12.20 -8.14
CA ASP A 157 -17.28 11.50 -8.45
C ASP A 157 -17.08 10.62 -9.69
N PHE A 158 -17.22 9.31 -9.52
CA PHE A 158 -16.97 8.34 -10.59
C PHE A 158 -18.01 8.40 -11.71
N ALA A 159 -19.25 8.78 -11.39
CA ALA A 159 -20.32 8.82 -12.39
C ALA A 159 -20.17 9.98 -13.37
N THR A 160 -19.65 11.11 -12.89
CA THR A 160 -19.49 12.33 -13.68
C THR A 160 -18.04 12.62 -14.10
N ALA A 161 -17.08 11.83 -13.59
CA ALA A 161 -15.65 12.04 -13.73
C ALA A 161 -15.20 13.44 -13.28
N THR A 162 -15.75 13.94 -12.18
CA THR A 162 -15.58 15.32 -11.74
C THR A 162 -14.97 15.42 -10.36
N TRP A 163 -13.89 16.19 -10.23
CA TRP A 163 -13.28 16.58 -8.98
C TRP A 163 -13.94 17.81 -8.37
N ARG A 164 -14.07 17.82 -7.06
CA ARG A 164 -14.44 18.98 -6.27
C ARG A 164 -13.58 19.09 -5.02
N GLN A 165 -13.25 20.29 -4.59
CA GLN A 165 -12.70 20.53 -3.27
C GLN A 165 -13.84 20.49 -2.25
N ILE A 166 -13.58 19.85 -1.11
CA ILE A 166 -14.53 19.79 0.01
C ILE A 166 -14.19 20.91 0.98
N HIS A 167 -15.16 21.79 1.19
CA HIS A 167 -15.05 22.83 2.21
C HIS A 167 -15.52 22.29 3.54
N THR A 168 -14.58 21.93 4.38
CA THR A 168 -14.85 21.34 5.68
C THR A 168 -14.97 22.40 6.76
N SER A 169 -15.79 22.12 7.80
CA SER A 169 -15.87 22.88 9.05
C SER A 169 -15.11 22.19 10.18
N GLY A 170 -15.10 22.77 11.36
CA GLY A 170 -14.39 22.24 12.51
C GLY A 170 -12.88 22.42 12.43
N THR A 171 -12.14 21.67 13.24
CA THR A 171 -10.66 21.77 13.30
C THR A 171 -10.07 20.64 12.46
N ALA A 172 -9.58 20.98 11.26
CA ALA A 172 -8.89 20.05 10.39
C ALA A 172 -7.56 19.58 11.01
N PRO A 173 -7.07 18.36 10.64
CA PRO A 173 -5.74 17.92 11.01
C PRO A 173 -4.68 18.86 10.42
N LEU A 174 -3.48 18.89 11.01
CA LEU A 174 -2.33 19.64 10.44
C LEU A 174 -2.01 19.12 9.03
N TRP A 175 -1.42 19.96 8.20
CA TRP A 175 -0.82 19.59 6.91
C TRP A 175 0.10 18.38 7.08
N ARG A 176 -0.05 17.38 6.22
CA ARG A 176 0.69 16.13 6.37
C ARG A 176 0.80 15.29 5.12
N ASP A 177 1.88 14.50 5.07
CA ASP A 177 2.08 13.42 4.10
C ASP A 177 2.27 12.06 4.80
N PHE A 178 2.19 10.97 4.06
CA PHE A 178 2.42 9.59 4.52
C PHE A 178 1.64 9.19 5.79
N HIS A 179 0.51 9.83 5.99
CA HIS A 179 -0.52 9.44 6.95
C HIS A 179 -1.38 8.31 6.41
N THR A 180 -2.34 7.85 7.19
CA THR A 180 -3.36 6.90 6.72
C THR A 180 -4.75 7.48 6.89
N ALA A 181 -5.67 7.00 6.02
CA ALA A 181 -7.08 7.27 6.09
C ALA A 181 -7.88 5.96 6.06
N SER A 182 -8.94 5.88 6.84
CA SER A 182 -9.86 4.74 6.85
C SER A 182 -11.29 5.25 7.03
N VAL A 183 -12.23 4.73 6.24
CA VAL A 183 -13.64 5.10 6.36
C VAL A 183 -14.41 4.00 7.09
N ILE A 184 -15.13 4.38 8.13
CA ILE A 184 -16.04 3.52 8.89
C ILE A 184 -17.37 4.26 9.05
N ASP A 185 -18.45 3.68 8.57
CA ASP A 185 -19.83 4.20 8.71
C ASP A 185 -19.96 5.69 8.30
N GLY A 186 -19.30 6.08 7.19
CA GLY A 186 -19.35 7.45 6.67
C GLY A 186 -18.40 8.45 7.34
N VAL A 187 -17.60 8.00 8.30
CA VAL A 187 -16.58 8.82 8.97
C VAL A 187 -15.18 8.43 8.47
N MET A 188 -14.42 9.39 7.95
CA MET A 188 -13.03 9.20 7.52
C MET A 188 -12.09 9.54 8.67
N TYR A 189 -11.39 8.53 9.18
CA TYR A 189 -10.39 8.64 10.24
C TYR A 189 -9.00 8.84 9.66
N ILE A 190 -8.30 9.91 10.09
CA ILE A 190 -6.93 10.25 9.70
C ILE A 190 -6.01 10.07 10.90
N PHE A 191 -4.91 9.33 10.70
CA PHE A 191 -3.90 9.15 11.75
C PHE A 191 -2.48 9.30 11.22
N GLY A 192 -1.62 9.90 12.03
CA GLY A 192 -0.18 10.00 11.80
C GLY A 192 0.21 10.87 10.62
N GLY A 193 1.29 10.50 9.97
CA GLY A 193 1.93 11.28 8.92
C GLY A 193 3.09 12.11 9.43
N ARG A 194 3.71 12.81 8.50
CA ARG A 194 4.72 13.82 8.76
C ARG A 194 4.14 15.18 8.41
N SER A 195 4.40 16.16 9.23
CA SER A 195 4.03 17.56 9.00
C SER A 195 5.14 18.49 9.49
N ASP A 196 4.98 19.78 9.28
CA ASP A 196 5.76 20.83 9.87
C ASP A 196 4.87 21.93 10.48
N HIS A 197 5.49 22.93 11.11
CA HIS A 197 4.75 24.04 11.75
C HIS A 197 4.11 24.99 10.73
N ASN A 198 4.60 25.02 9.49
CA ASN A 198 4.25 26.05 8.50
C ASN A 198 3.55 25.47 7.26
N GLY A 199 3.35 24.14 7.18
CA GLY A 199 2.87 23.48 5.95
C GLY A 199 3.92 23.44 4.84
N GLN A 200 5.10 23.97 5.04
CA GLN A 200 6.21 23.99 4.09
C GLN A 200 7.36 23.10 4.55
N VAL A 201 8.01 22.45 3.61
CA VAL A 201 9.30 21.79 3.85
C VAL A 201 10.36 22.90 3.93
N GLY A 202 11.21 22.88 4.96
CA GLY A 202 12.32 23.83 5.06
C GLY A 202 13.27 23.70 3.85
N ASP A 203 14.06 24.76 3.59
CA ASP A 203 14.93 24.93 2.40
C ASP A 203 15.96 23.81 2.15
N GLU A 204 16.13 22.89 3.07
CA GLU A 204 16.97 21.72 2.90
C GLU A 204 16.08 20.53 2.51
N HIS A 205 16.22 20.03 1.30
CA HIS A 205 15.57 18.83 0.75
C HIS A 205 15.91 17.53 1.53
N LEU A 206 16.09 17.62 2.82
CA LEU A 206 16.39 16.52 3.72
C LEU A 206 15.07 15.91 4.21
N PHE A 207 14.80 14.68 3.81
CA PHE A 207 13.67 13.85 4.25
C PHE A 207 13.59 13.64 5.78
N HIS A 208 14.45 14.26 6.57
CA HIS A 208 14.56 14.14 8.02
C HIS A 208 15.03 15.46 8.64
N THR A 209 14.23 16.51 8.53
CA THR A 209 14.53 17.73 9.27
C THR A 209 14.22 17.55 10.75
N THR A 210 14.96 18.23 11.62
CA THR A 210 14.68 18.31 13.07
C THR A 210 13.34 19.00 13.37
N GLN A 211 12.68 19.52 12.36
CA GLN A 211 11.39 20.23 12.42
C GLN A 211 10.19 19.36 12.07
N ASP A 212 10.40 18.11 11.63
CA ASP A 212 9.31 17.18 11.35
C ASP A 212 8.45 16.97 12.60
N LEU A 213 7.14 17.16 12.43
CA LEU A 213 6.14 16.84 13.43
C LEU A 213 5.48 15.49 13.10
N TYR A 214 5.25 14.73 14.14
CA TYR A 214 4.55 13.44 14.07
C TYR A 214 3.39 13.47 15.06
N ASP A 215 2.24 13.95 14.59
CA ASP A 215 1.04 14.04 15.40
C ASP A 215 0.47 12.64 15.73
N ASP A 216 0.09 12.43 16.98
CA ASP A 216 -0.55 11.19 17.46
C ASP A 216 -2.06 11.34 17.67
N SER A 217 -2.63 12.45 17.25
CA SER A 217 -4.07 12.68 17.29
C SER A 217 -4.78 11.87 16.23
N LEU A 218 -5.91 11.26 16.60
CA LEU A 218 -6.84 10.68 15.66
C LEU A 218 -7.87 11.74 15.30
N MET A 219 -7.99 12.06 14.02
CA MET A 219 -8.93 13.05 13.50
C MET A 219 -10.01 12.35 12.69
N ALA A 220 -11.24 12.80 12.79
CA ALA A 220 -12.41 12.23 12.14
C ALA A 220 -13.10 13.30 11.30
N LEU A 221 -13.32 13.03 10.02
CA LEU A 221 -14.17 13.81 9.14
C LEU A 221 -15.47 13.05 8.89
N ASP A 222 -16.56 13.61 9.35
CA ASP A 222 -17.88 13.15 8.92
C ASP A 222 -18.08 13.57 7.45
N LEU A 223 -18.23 12.58 6.57
CA LEU A 223 -18.29 12.81 5.12
C LEU A 223 -19.66 13.32 4.65
N GLU A 224 -20.67 13.23 5.49
CA GLU A 224 -22.01 13.78 5.23
C GLU A 224 -22.10 15.24 5.63
N THR A 225 -21.70 15.55 6.86
CA THR A 225 -21.75 16.93 7.40
C THR A 225 -20.54 17.77 7.00
N GLN A 226 -19.45 17.12 6.57
CA GLN A 226 -18.15 17.72 6.22
C GLN A 226 -17.51 18.46 7.41
N GLU A 227 -17.70 17.93 8.63
CA GLU A 227 -17.16 18.49 9.85
C GLU A 227 -16.02 17.64 10.41
N TRP A 228 -14.89 18.31 10.72
CA TRP A 228 -13.76 17.71 11.41
C TRP A 228 -13.94 17.73 12.92
N THR A 229 -13.67 16.60 13.53
CA THR A 229 -13.61 16.45 14.99
C THR A 229 -12.32 15.75 15.40
N LYS A 230 -11.79 16.09 16.55
CA LYS A 230 -10.70 15.35 17.18
C LYS A 230 -11.28 14.25 18.05
N VAL A 231 -10.82 13.03 17.84
CA VAL A 231 -11.24 11.87 18.65
C VAL A 231 -10.44 11.84 19.94
N GLU A 232 -11.11 12.05 21.06
CA GLU A 232 -10.49 11.96 22.39
C GLU A 232 -10.52 10.50 22.89
N ALA A 233 -9.54 9.72 22.39
CA ALA A 233 -9.46 8.30 22.73
C ALA A 233 -9.23 8.07 24.23
N ARG A 234 -10.08 7.25 24.84
CA ARG A 234 -10.13 6.98 26.30
C ARG A 234 -9.13 5.94 26.80
N SER A 235 -8.25 5.45 25.93
CA SER A 235 -7.36 4.34 26.27
C SER A 235 -5.97 4.81 26.71
N PRO A 236 -5.34 4.16 27.72
CA PRO A 236 -3.94 4.39 28.07
C PRO A 236 -2.97 3.85 27.01
N CYS A 237 -3.42 2.92 26.17
CA CYS A 237 -2.61 2.26 25.12
C CYS A 237 -2.97 2.84 23.75
N ARG A 238 -2.48 4.04 23.43
CA ARG A 238 -2.65 4.61 22.10
C ARG A 238 -1.33 4.60 21.32
N PRO A 239 -1.39 4.49 19.97
CA PRO A 239 -0.18 4.55 19.15
C PRO A 239 0.45 5.95 19.22
N GLY A 240 1.77 5.99 19.23
CA GLY A 240 2.51 7.24 19.07
C GLY A 240 2.54 7.71 17.62
N GLY A 241 2.81 9.00 17.41
CA GLY A 241 2.92 9.61 16.09
C GLY A 241 3.93 8.87 15.21
N ARG A 242 3.56 8.62 13.97
CA ARG A 242 4.34 7.85 12.99
C ARG A 242 3.90 8.12 11.56
N ARG A 243 4.75 7.84 10.59
CA ARG A 243 4.43 7.91 9.16
C ARG A 243 4.62 6.56 8.47
N SER A 244 4.10 6.41 7.25
CA SER A 244 4.30 5.25 6.38
C SER A 244 3.95 3.92 7.08
N HIS A 245 2.98 3.95 7.98
CA HIS A 245 2.26 2.82 8.53
C HIS A 245 1.09 2.45 7.60
N SER A 246 0.42 1.37 7.86
CA SER A 246 -0.79 0.99 7.13
C SER A 246 -1.98 0.85 8.06
N THR A 247 -3.18 1.08 7.50
CA THR A 247 -4.45 0.84 8.19
C THR A 247 -5.42 0.08 7.30
N TRP A 248 -6.33 -0.65 7.92
CA TRP A 248 -7.45 -1.32 7.26
C TRP A 248 -8.64 -1.40 8.21
N VAL A 249 -9.82 -1.61 7.64
CA VAL A 249 -11.07 -1.73 8.41
C VAL A 249 -11.55 -3.17 8.40
N HIS A 250 -11.88 -3.71 9.56
CA HIS A 250 -12.53 -5.01 9.70
C HIS A 250 -13.51 -5.00 10.87
N GLY A 251 -14.73 -5.51 10.63
CA GLY A 251 -15.76 -5.59 11.68
C GLY A 251 -16.14 -4.24 12.31
N GLY A 252 -16.13 -3.16 11.53
CA GLY A 252 -16.41 -1.80 12.01
C GLY A 252 -15.30 -1.20 12.89
N LYS A 253 -14.10 -1.75 12.87
CA LYS A 253 -12.93 -1.26 13.61
C LYS A 253 -11.78 -0.97 12.67
N MET A 254 -10.93 0.00 13.03
CA MET A 254 -9.70 0.32 12.29
C MET A 254 -8.51 -0.38 12.94
N TYR A 255 -7.74 -1.07 12.13
CA TYR A 255 -6.47 -1.69 12.54
C TYR A 255 -5.32 -0.94 11.94
N MET A 256 -4.21 -0.85 12.67
CA MET A 256 -3.00 -0.13 12.25
C MET A 256 -1.75 -0.94 12.54
N PHE A 257 -0.84 -1.00 11.58
CA PHE A 257 0.42 -1.75 11.70
C PHE A 257 1.62 -0.94 11.23
N GLY A 258 2.75 -1.08 11.94
CA GLY A 258 4.06 -0.62 11.52
C GLY A 258 4.26 0.89 11.55
N GLY A 259 5.10 1.38 10.65
CA GLY A 259 5.42 2.80 10.50
C GLY A 259 6.76 3.21 11.10
N TYR A 260 7.03 4.50 11.05
CA TYR A 260 8.31 5.08 11.43
C TYR A 260 8.16 6.44 12.12
N LEU A 261 8.89 6.64 13.20
CA LEU A 261 9.05 7.92 13.89
C LEU A 261 10.45 8.48 13.62
N GLY A 262 10.52 9.51 12.77
CA GLY A 262 11.79 10.08 12.31
C GLY A 262 12.60 10.70 13.43
N THR A 263 11.97 11.43 14.34
CA THR A 263 12.62 12.10 15.48
C THR A 263 13.38 11.16 16.43
N ARG A 264 13.03 9.86 16.42
CA ARG A 264 13.68 8.83 17.25
C ARG A 264 14.33 7.73 16.41
N ASN A 265 14.33 7.84 15.09
CA ASN A 265 14.79 6.79 14.16
C ASN A 265 14.22 5.41 14.52
N LYS A 266 12.92 5.35 14.87
CA LYS A 266 12.28 4.13 15.36
C LYS A 266 11.30 3.59 14.34
N HIS A 267 11.48 2.33 13.93
CA HIS A 267 10.48 1.56 13.18
C HIS A 267 9.60 0.77 14.15
N TYR A 268 8.35 0.56 13.74
CA TYR A 268 7.34 -0.09 14.55
C TYR A 268 6.85 -1.39 13.89
N ASN A 269 6.40 -2.33 14.71
CA ASN A 269 5.71 -3.55 14.28
C ASN A 269 4.51 -3.91 15.17
N GLU A 270 4.10 -3.00 16.05
CA GLU A 270 2.91 -3.22 16.85
C GLU A 270 1.65 -3.16 15.98
N LEU A 271 0.68 -4.02 16.30
CA LEU A 271 -0.67 -4.01 15.75
C LEU A 271 -1.62 -3.37 16.75
N TYR A 272 -2.23 -2.27 16.37
CA TYR A 272 -3.25 -1.58 17.14
C TYR A 272 -4.64 -1.78 16.52
N CYS A 273 -5.67 -1.72 17.35
CA CYS A 273 -7.06 -1.66 16.94
C CYS A 273 -7.73 -0.46 17.59
N PHE A 274 -8.41 0.34 16.79
CA PHE A 274 -9.29 1.41 17.24
C PHE A 274 -10.74 0.97 17.08
N ASP A 275 -11.51 1.07 18.18
CA ASP A 275 -12.96 0.85 18.19
C ASP A 275 -13.66 2.21 18.22
N PRO A 276 -14.35 2.62 17.13
CA PRO A 276 -15.04 3.91 17.10
C PRO A 276 -16.20 4.01 18.09
N LYS A 277 -16.83 2.89 18.43
CA LYS A 277 -17.97 2.86 19.37
C LYS A 277 -17.54 3.12 20.80
N GLU A 278 -16.38 2.59 21.16
CA GLU A 278 -15.78 2.75 22.49
C GLU A 278 -14.82 3.93 22.56
N GLU A 279 -14.53 4.57 21.41
CA GLU A 279 -13.48 5.60 21.27
C GLU A 279 -12.16 5.18 21.92
N SER A 280 -11.76 3.95 21.71
CA SER A 280 -10.61 3.37 22.42
C SER A 280 -9.66 2.61 21.52
N TRP A 281 -8.36 2.70 21.87
CA TRP A 281 -7.30 1.92 21.26
C TRP A 281 -6.97 0.70 22.13
N SER A 282 -6.62 -0.40 21.47
CA SER A 282 -6.04 -1.58 22.09
C SER A 282 -4.87 -2.10 21.27
N VAL A 283 -3.91 -2.73 21.92
CA VAL A 283 -2.84 -3.49 21.26
C VAL A 283 -3.37 -4.90 21.02
N ILE A 284 -3.19 -5.39 19.80
CA ILE A 284 -3.60 -6.74 19.43
C ILE A 284 -2.38 -7.64 19.45
N ASP A 285 -2.42 -8.63 20.31
CA ASP A 285 -1.43 -9.71 20.32
C ASP A 285 -1.90 -10.82 19.37
N VAL A 286 -1.08 -11.13 18.36
CA VAL A 286 -1.39 -12.16 17.36
C VAL A 286 -0.46 -13.35 17.52
N ARG A 287 -0.96 -14.55 17.21
CA ARG A 287 -0.15 -15.76 17.20
C ARG A 287 0.51 -15.97 15.85
N GLY A 288 1.69 -16.56 15.86
CA GLY A 288 2.46 -16.89 14.67
C GLY A 288 3.68 -16.00 14.48
N THR A 289 4.21 -15.96 13.25
CA THR A 289 5.40 -15.18 12.93
C THR A 289 5.02 -13.71 12.71
N TYR A 290 5.49 -12.85 13.59
CA TYR A 290 5.29 -11.43 13.50
C TYR A 290 6.12 -10.82 12.35
N PRO A 291 5.54 -9.89 11.55
CA PRO A 291 6.34 -9.11 10.62
C PRO A 291 7.40 -8.28 11.35
N THR A 292 8.56 -8.13 10.76
CA THR A 292 9.60 -7.23 11.29
C THR A 292 9.11 -5.79 11.32
N ALA A 293 9.69 -4.95 12.19
CA ALA A 293 9.40 -3.54 12.25
C ALA A 293 9.73 -2.87 10.91
N ARG A 294 8.75 -2.20 10.29
CA ARG A 294 8.86 -1.72 8.91
C ARG A 294 8.04 -0.47 8.63
N ARG A 295 8.42 0.23 7.57
CA ARG A 295 7.70 1.35 6.98
C ARG A 295 7.52 1.17 5.48
N ARG A 296 6.62 1.94 4.83
CA ARG A 296 6.39 1.92 3.38
C ARG A 296 5.93 0.56 2.84
N HIS A 297 5.46 -0.32 3.72
CA HIS A 297 4.84 -1.57 3.32
C HIS A 297 3.44 -1.33 2.80
N CYS A 298 2.96 -2.24 1.96
CA CYS A 298 1.57 -2.28 1.55
C CYS A 298 0.77 -3.24 2.42
N SER A 299 -0.50 -2.92 2.63
CA SER A 299 -1.45 -3.85 3.23
C SER A 299 -2.81 -3.71 2.55
N VAL A 300 -3.46 -4.84 2.37
CA VAL A 300 -4.81 -4.90 1.82
C VAL A 300 -5.61 -5.97 2.56
N ILE A 301 -6.88 -5.68 2.81
CA ILE A 301 -7.80 -6.65 3.41
C ILE A 301 -8.73 -7.21 2.34
N SER A 302 -8.90 -8.53 2.33
CA SER A 302 -9.88 -9.22 1.50
C SER A 302 -10.35 -10.50 2.19
N SER A 303 -11.66 -10.74 2.19
CA SER A 303 -12.28 -11.93 2.80
C SER A 303 -11.83 -12.25 4.23
N GLY A 304 -11.70 -11.22 5.08
CA GLY A 304 -11.28 -11.36 6.47
C GLY A 304 -9.80 -11.71 6.66
N LYS A 305 -9.00 -11.56 5.61
CA LYS A 305 -7.53 -11.70 5.67
C LYS A 305 -6.85 -10.42 5.27
N VAL A 306 -5.79 -10.06 5.97
CA VAL A 306 -4.92 -8.93 5.64
C VAL A 306 -3.61 -9.46 5.09
N TYR A 307 -3.25 -8.99 3.92
CA TYR A 307 -1.99 -9.28 3.25
C TYR A 307 -1.06 -8.10 3.47
N ILE A 308 0.07 -8.32 4.16
CA ILE A 308 1.10 -7.31 4.45
C ILE A 308 2.36 -7.72 3.73
N PHE A 309 2.90 -6.85 2.88
CA PHE A 309 4.08 -7.18 2.07
C PHE A 309 4.96 -5.96 1.80
N GLY A 310 6.22 -6.24 1.53
CA GLY A 310 7.20 -5.23 1.17
C GLY A 310 7.54 -4.24 2.29
N GLY A 311 7.95 -3.07 1.87
CA GLY A 311 8.43 -2.02 2.76
C GLY A 311 9.92 -2.11 3.04
N THR A 312 10.38 -1.29 3.98
CA THR A 312 11.79 -1.20 4.36
C THR A 312 11.98 -1.31 5.86
N MET A 313 13.10 -1.89 6.28
CA MET A 313 13.54 -2.00 7.67
C MET A 313 14.97 -1.48 7.82
N PRO A 314 15.44 -1.13 9.05
CA PRO A 314 16.85 -0.84 9.28
C PRO A 314 17.72 -2.05 8.91
N ASN A 315 18.83 -1.78 8.23
CA ASN A 315 19.78 -2.84 7.89
C ASN A 315 20.44 -3.35 9.17
N PRO A 316 20.33 -4.65 9.49
CA PRO A 316 20.95 -5.22 10.70
C PRO A 316 22.46 -5.01 10.78
N SER A 317 23.14 -4.95 9.62
CA SER A 317 24.59 -4.75 9.54
C SER A 317 25.05 -3.34 9.94
N THR A 318 24.18 -2.34 9.84
CA THR A 318 24.50 -0.96 10.25
C THR A 318 24.22 -0.68 11.71
N CYS A 319 23.47 -1.57 12.37
CA CYS A 319 23.10 -1.40 13.79
C CYS A 319 24.13 -2.01 14.77
N HIS A 320 25.13 -2.76 14.28
CA HIS A 320 26.20 -3.33 15.11
C HIS A 320 27.57 -2.71 14.77
N PRO A 321 28.25 -2.07 15.76
CA PRO A 321 29.57 -1.46 15.55
C PRO A 321 30.70 -2.45 15.17
N LEU A 322 30.43 -3.76 15.17
CA LEU A 322 31.41 -4.84 14.98
C LEU A 322 31.09 -5.75 13.76
N ALA A 323 30.13 -5.41 12.91
CA ALA A 323 29.84 -6.23 11.74
C ALA A 323 30.90 -6.01 10.65
N SER A 324 31.56 -7.09 10.26
CA SER A 324 32.55 -7.11 9.16
C SER A 324 31.90 -6.67 7.84
N PRO A 325 32.57 -5.82 7.03
CA PRO A 325 32.02 -5.26 5.78
C PRO A 325 31.72 -6.29 4.68
N ASN A 326 32.10 -7.57 4.84
CA ASN A 326 32.09 -8.57 3.77
C ASN A 326 30.95 -9.59 3.85
N ALA A 327 29.93 -9.41 4.68
CA ALA A 327 28.95 -10.47 4.95
C ALA A 327 27.65 -10.42 4.12
N PHE A 328 27.41 -9.39 3.30
CA PHE A 328 26.15 -9.29 2.54
C PHE A 328 26.36 -8.83 1.10
N ASN A 329 26.04 -9.71 0.14
CA ASN A 329 25.84 -9.40 -1.29
C ASN A 329 24.39 -8.95 -1.55
N GLY A 330 23.85 -8.03 -0.75
CA GLY A 330 22.53 -7.41 -0.98
C GLY A 330 22.70 -5.94 -1.30
N ASN A 331 21.91 -5.40 -2.20
CA ASN A 331 21.88 -3.98 -2.55
C ASN A 331 21.60 -3.15 -1.28
N ILE A 332 22.63 -2.55 -0.71
CA ILE A 332 22.52 -1.70 0.48
C ILE A 332 22.17 -0.29 -0.03
N SER A 333 20.99 0.16 0.26
CA SER A 333 20.62 1.57 0.07
C SER A 333 21.59 2.48 0.84
N PRO A 334 21.99 3.63 0.27
CA PRO A 334 22.79 4.64 0.98
C PRO A 334 22.15 5.10 2.29
N SER A 335 20.84 4.91 2.46
CA SER A 335 20.07 5.26 3.66
C SER A 335 20.20 4.28 4.82
N GLY A 336 20.95 3.17 4.70
CA GLY A 336 21.07 2.14 5.73
C GLY A 336 19.77 1.34 5.95
N LEU A 337 18.93 1.25 4.93
CA LEU A 337 17.69 0.48 4.91
C LEU A 337 17.83 -0.74 4.00
N SER A 338 17.08 -1.79 4.32
CA SER A 338 16.91 -2.99 3.49
C SER A 338 15.47 -3.08 3.03
N ASP A 339 15.27 -3.33 1.74
CA ASP A 339 13.95 -3.61 1.18
C ASP A 339 13.52 -5.03 1.55
N LEU A 340 12.22 -5.20 1.76
CA LEU A 340 11.60 -6.44 2.17
C LEU A 340 10.80 -7.03 1.03
N SER A 341 10.87 -8.36 0.86
CA SER A 341 10.11 -9.12 -0.14
C SER A 341 9.21 -10.20 0.48
N ASP A 342 9.06 -10.18 1.81
CA ASP A 342 8.20 -11.12 2.53
C ASP A 342 6.73 -10.77 2.40
N LEU A 343 5.87 -11.80 2.53
CA LEU A 343 4.43 -11.69 2.60
C LEU A 343 3.95 -12.27 3.93
N HIS A 344 3.21 -11.50 4.68
CA HIS A 344 2.53 -11.93 5.90
C HIS A 344 1.02 -11.88 5.71
N VAL A 345 0.32 -12.88 6.23
CA VAL A 345 -1.14 -12.95 6.19
C VAL A 345 -1.67 -13.00 7.62
N LEU A 346 -2.44 -11.97 8.00
CA LEU A 346 -3.23 -11.97 9.23
C LEU A 346 -4.65 -12.45 8.88
N ASP A 347 -5.05 -13.57 9.47
CA ASP A 347 -6.38 -14.15 9.26
C ASP A 347 -7.23 -13.92 10.50
N PHE A 348 -8.32 -13.16 10.37
CA PHE A 348 -9.24 -12.85 11.46
C PHE A 348 -10.15 -14.02 11.83
N LEU A 349 -10.39 -14.96 10.89
CA LEU A 349 -11.29 -16.08 11.06
C LEU A 349 -10.65 -17.38 10.50
N PRO A 350 -9.50 -17.82 11.07
CA PRO A 350 -8.84 -18.98 10.54
C PRO A 350 -9.72 -20.23 10.67
N SER A 351 -9.86 -20.99 9.60
CA SER A 351 -10.59 -22.26 9.63
C SER A 351 -9.85 -23.30 10.51
N LEU A 352 -10.57 -24.28 11.03
CA LEU A 352 -9.96 -25.40 11.76
C LEU A 352 -8.92 -26.14 10.92
N LYS A 353 -9.16 -26.28 9.61
CA LYS A 353 -8.20 -26.81 8.64
C LYS A 353 -6.90 -25.99 8.64
N MET A 354 -7.00 -24.66 8.55
CA MET A 354 -5.84 -23.76 8.55
C MET A 354 -5.08 -23.83 9.88
N LEU A 355 -5.78 -23.89 11.01
CA LEU A 355 -5.16 -24.04 12.34
C LEU A 355 -4.42 -25.37 12.46
N ALA A 356 -5.02 -26.46 11.98
CA ALA A 356 -4.38 -27.78 11.97
C ALA A 356 -3.13 -27.80 11.07
N MET A 357 -3.21 -27.27 9.86
CA MET A 357 -2.05 -27.15 8.95
C MET A 357 -0.92 -26.34 9.57
N ARG A 358 -1.23 -25.21 10.20
CA ARG A 358 -0.23 -24.39 10.92
C ARG A 358 0.42 -25.13 12.07
N THR A 359 -0.34 -25.87 12.84
CA THR A 359 0.22 -26.70 13.95
C THR A 359 1.22 -27.71 13.40
N ILE A 360 0.89 -28.35 12.28
CA ILE A 360 1.79 -29.28 11.61
C ILE A 360 3.05 -28.59 11.09
N ILE A 361 2.92 -27.48 10.36
CA ILE A 361 4.04 -26.76 9.74
C ILE A 361 4.97 -26.13 10.78
N SER A 362 4.45 -25.74 11.94
CA SER A 362 5.18 -25.05 13.01
C SER A 362 5.77 -25.98 14.06
N ASP A 363 5.74 -27.29 13.86
CA ASP A 363 6.33 -28.25 14.80
C ASP A 363 7.87 -28.04 14.87
N PRO A 364 8.39 -27.66 16.04
CA PRO A 364 9.82 -27.36 16.18
C PRO A 364 10.72 -28.61 16.06
N ALA A 365 10.14 -29.81 16.12
CA ALA A 365 10.88 -31.07 16.01
C ALA A 365 11.31 -31.37 14.56
N HIS A 366 10.68 -30.75 13.58
CA HIS A 366 10.91 -31.02 12.16
C HIS A 366 10.95 -29.74 11.35
N SER A 367 11.83 -29.67 10.34
CA SER A 367 11.72 -28.61 9.35
C SER A 367 10.43 -28.79 8.53
N PRO A 368 9.80 -27.70 8.04
CA PRO A 368 8.60 -27.81 7.20
C PRO A 368 8.76 -28.77 6.03
N SER A 369 9.94 -28.79 5.40
CA SER A 369 10.25 -29.69 4.28
C SER A 369 10.30 -31.17 4.68
N GLN A 370 10.87 -31.48 5.85
CA GLN A 370 10.94 -32.86 6.36
C GLN A 370 9.55 -33.37 6.75
N MET A 371 8.76 -32.52 7.39
CA MET A 371 7.39 -32.85 7.78
C MET A 371 6.52 -33.06 6.54
N PHE A 372 6.62 -32.19 5.55
CA PHE A 372 5.91 -32.35 4.29
C PHE A 372 6.27 -33.67 3.59
N ALA A 373 7.56 -34.04 3.58
CA ALA A 373 8.02 -35.32 3.02
C ALA A 373 7.46 -36.53 3.80
N SER A 374 7.38 -36.47 5.12
CA SER A 374 6.85 -37.56 5.95
C SER A 374 5.34 -37.75 5.77
N LEU A 375 4.57 -36.68 5.63
CA LEU A 375 3.12 -36.72 5.50
C LEU A 375 2.64 -36.82 4.05
N SER A 376 3.54 -36.76 3.07
CA SER A 376 3.18 -36.67 1.65
C SER A 376 2.37 -37.86 1.15
N ASN A 377 2.48 -39.03 1.74
CA ASN A 377 1.73 -40.24 1.36
C ASN A 377 0.43 -40.44 2.16
N GLU A 378 0.26 -39.73 3.27
CA GLU A 378 -0.88 -39.88 4.18
C GLU A 378 -1.96 -38.81 3.95
N LEU A 379 -1.60 -37.70 3.33
CA LEU A 379 -2.52 -36.58 3.08
C LEU A 379 -3.17 -36.63 1.69
N PRO A 380 -4.43 -36.25 1.56
CA PRO A 380 -5.06 -35.98 0.27
C PRO A 380 -4.27 -35.01 -0.61
N ALA A 381 -4.36 -35.14 -1.93
CA ALA A 381 -3.54 -34.36 -2.88
C ALA A 381 -3.77 -32.85 -2.78
N ASP A 382 -5.01 -32.42 -2.57
CA ASP A 382 -5.40 -31.02 -2.36
C ASP A 382 -4.79 -30.42 -1.09
N LEU A 383 -4.82 -31.16 0.02
CA LEU A 383 -4.18 -30.74 1.27
C LEU A 383 -2.65 -30.64 1.15
N ARG A 384 -2.03 -31.58 0.44
CA ARG A 384 -0.59 -31.54 0.16
C ARG A 384 -0.23 -30.30 -0.64
N TYR A 385 -1.01 -29.98 -1.66
CA TYR A 385 -0.79 -28.79 -2.48
C TYR A 385 -0.93 -27.51 -1.66
N GLU A 386 -1.98 -27.38 -0.83
CA GLU A 386 -2.18 -26.22 0.04
C GLU A 386 -1.03 -26.04 1.05
N MET A 387 -0.60 -27.14 1.68
CA MET A 387 0.55 -27.09 2.59
C MET A 387 1.84 -26.71 1.87
N TYR A 388 2.07 -27.24 0.67
CA TYR A 388 3.22 -26.88 -0.15
C TYR A 388 3.24 -25.40 -0.45
N CYS A 389 2.11 -24.80 -0.84
CA CYS A 389 1.99 -23.37 -1.11
C CYS A 389 2.36 -22.49 0.09
N GLN A 390 2.16 -22.99 1.33
CA GLN A 390 2.51 -22.23 2.54
C GLN A 390 4.00 -22.26 2.90
N VAL A 391 4.74 -23.26 2.42
CA VAL A 391 6.18 -23.41 2.72
C VAL A 391 7.09 -23.16 1.52
N ALA A 392 6.53 -23.11 0.31
CA ALA A 392 7.29 -22.86 -0.90
C ALA A 392 7.72 -21.37 -0.97
N PRO A 393 8.95 -21.09 -1.43
CA PRO A 393 9.37 -19.70 -1.60
C PRO A 393 8.49 -18.99 -2.63
N ASN A 394 8.13 -17.73 -2.33
CA ASN A 394 7.40 -16.84 -3.23
C ASN A 394 8.35 -16.33 -4.33
N ASN A 395 8.37 -17.00 -5.47
CA ASN A 395 9.09 -16.55 -6.65
C ASN A 395 8.14 -15.84 -7.61
N VAL A 396 8.54 -14.67 -8.10
CA VAL A 396 7.84 -13.98 -9.19
C VAL A 396 8.05 -14.79 -10.47
N ALA A 397 6.97 -15.33 -11.05
CA ALA A 397 7.03 -15.95 -12.35
C ALA A 397 6.89 -14.87 -13.45
N SER A 398 7.78 -14.89 -14.45
CA SER A 398 7.58 -14.08 -15.67
C SER A 398 6.42 -14.66 -16.48
N SER A 399 5.43 -13.83 -16.81
CA SER A 399 4.17 -14.27 -17.40
C SER A 399 4.28 -14.70 -18.86
N GLY A 400 3.82 -15.92 -19.16
CA GLY A 400 3.12 -16.19 -20.41
C GLY A 400 1.66 -15.69 -20.31
N PRO A 401 0.90 -15.59 -21.41
CA PRO A 401 -0.45 -15.04 -21.41
C PRO A 401 -1.35 -15.84 -20.46
N PHE A 402 -1.93 -15.14 -19.50
CA PHE A 402 -2.89 -15.71 -18.55
C PHE A 402 -4.15 -16.10 -19.32
N ARG A 403 -4.38 -17.40 -19.53
CA ARG A 403 -5.69 -17.90 -19.92
C ARG A 403 -6.45 -18.24 -18.66
N MET A 404 -7.52 -17.49 -18.38
CA MET A 404 -8.56 -17.98 -17.50
C MET A 404 -9.21 -19.17 -18.20
N ASP A 405 -8.94 -20.37 -17.73
CA ASP A 405 -9.71 -21.54 -18.13
C ASP A 405 -11.14 -21.41 -17.60
N GLN A 406 -12.05 -21.01 -18.49
CA GLN A 406 -13.49 -21.15 -18.28
C GLN A 406 -13.87 -22.62 -18.54
N SER A 407 -13.56 -23.51 -17.63
CA SER A 407 -14.11 -24.87 -17.68
C SER A 407 -14.20 -25.45 -16.26
N GLY A 408 -15.44 -25.50 -15.75
CA GLY A 408 -15.81 -26.28 -14.57
C GLY A 408 -16.83 -25.61 -13.71
#